data_f883d41e69aeb0b6f2a36acf5998157d
#
_entry.id   f883d41e69aeb0b6f2a36acf5998157d
#
_cell.length_a   1.000
_cell.length_b   1.000
_cell.length_c   1.000
_cell.angle_alpha   90.00
_cell.angle_beta   90.00
_cell.angle_gamma   90.00
#
_symmetry.space_group_name_H-M   'P 1'
#
loop_
_entity.id
_entity.type
_entity.pdbx_description
1 polymer ?
#
loop_
_entity_poly.entity_id
_entity_poly.type
_entity_poly.pdbx_seq_one_letter_code
_entity_poly.pdbx_strand_id
1 'polypeptide(L)'
;VLVVPRVEQAVVVVVIKKSLISLSCLSRIVFLWVVFLWTSSFVHAGVLPEDRADILIHSYNGGGMDIEAPSFLVRKKVHKKFSMVVNHYIDTLSSASIDVLARASQYSEERIENSVGLDFLHRKSMINMGFTKSDENDFSAKSAHFGVSQDFFGDLTNMSLGYSRGNDTVGKTGDPEFEETVVRQHYRFAVSQILTKNMLMNFGWETITDQGFLGNPYRAARFIDNTAARQFTYSDEVYP
;
A
#
# COMPACT_ATOMS: atom_id res chain seq x y z
N VAL A 1 18.74 -11.82 -11.48
CA VAL A 1 17.85 -11.10 -10.53
C VAL A 1 18.00 -9.62 -10.84
N LEU A 2 17.04 -9.06 -11.55
CA LEU A 2 17.01 -7.63 -11.83
C LEU A 2 16.11 -6.96 -10.77
N VAL A 3 16.70 -6.09 -9.97
CA VAL A 3 15.95 -5.20 -9.09
C VAL A 3 15.71 -3.93 -9.88
N VAL A 4 14.47 -3.66 -10.27
CA VAL A 4 14.10 -2.41 -10.93
C VAL A 4 13.47 -1.49 -9.89
N PRO A 5 14.17 -0.44 -9.42
CA PRO A 5 13.54 0.56 -8.56
C PRO A 5 12.67 1.48 -9.42
N ARG A 6 11.38 1.49 -9.16
CA ARG A 6 10.48 2.51 -9.70
C ARG A 6 10.55 3.73 -8.77
N VAL A 7 11.26 4.75 -9.20
CA VAL A 7 11.33 6.04 -8.48
C VAL A 7 10.25 6.95 -9.03
N GLU A 8 9.23 7.20 -8.25
CA GLU A 8 8.25 8.24 -8.57
C GLU A 8 8.73 9.58 -8.01
N GLN A 9 8.79 10.59 -8.86
CA GLN A 9 9.36 11.89 -8.50
C GLN A 9 8.39 12.68 -7.61
N ALA A 10 8.88 13.08 -6.44
CA ALA A 10 8.19 14.04 -5.58
C ALA A 10 8.45 15.47 -6.10
N VAL A 11 7.39 16.22 -6.35
CA VAL A 11 7.50 17.65 -6.69
C VAL A 11 7.34 18.44 -5.41
N VAL A 12 8.43 19.04 -4.94
CA VAL A 12 8.43 19.96 -3.81
C VAL A 12 8.48 21.40 -4.35
N VAL A 13 7.40 22.16 -4.16
CA VAL A 13 7.39 23.61 -4.42
C VAL A 13 7.65 24.32 -3.11
N VAL A 14 8.89 24.76 -2.90
CA VAL A 14 9.28 25.60 -1.76
C VAL A 14 9.48 27.02 -2.24
N VAL A 15 8.60 27.92 -1.83
CA VAL A 15 8.78 29.38 -2.03
C VAL A 15 9.58 29.94 -0.86
N ILE A 16 10.88 30.13 -1.06
CA ILE A 16 11.76 30.77 -0.07
C ILE A 16 11.85 32.27 -0.35
N LYS A 17 11.29 33.07 0.54
CA LYS A 17 11.53 34.53 0.58
C LYS A 17 12.78 34.79 1.40
N LYS A 18 13.88 35.15 0.76
CA LYS A 18 15.14 35.53 1.42
C LYS A 18 14.95 36.77 2.31
N SER A 19 15.07 36.58 3.61
CA SER A 19 15.28 37.66 4.58
C SER A 19 16.63 37.41 5.26
N LEU A 20 17.54 38.37 5.15
CA LEU A 20 18.84 38.39 5.80
C LEU A 20 18.65 38.63 7.30
N ILE A 21 18.76 37.60 8.09
CA ILE A 21 18.73 37.66 9.56
C ILE A 21 20.18 37.56 10.06
N SER A 22 20.62 38.53 10.87
CA SER A 22 21.96 38.55 11.43
C SER A 22 22.20 37.39 12.42
N LEU A 23 23.44 36.87 12.48
CA LEU A 23 23.84 35.70 13.29
C LEU A 23 23.50 35.84 14.80
N SER A 24 23.50 37.08 15.33
CA SER A 24 23.15 37.34 16.73
C SER A 24 21.64 37.22 17.01
N CYS A 25 20.80 37.37 15.99
CA CYS A 25 19.37 37.16 16.08
C CYS A 25 19.03 35.64 16.08
N LEU A 26 19.80 34.85 15.32
CA LEU A 26 19.62 33.39 15.22
C LEU A 26 19.83 32.69 16.59
N SER A 27 20.87 33.06 17.34
CA SER A 27 21.15 32.47 18.65
C SER A 27 20.05 32.78 19.69
N ARG A 28 19.49 33.98 19.65
CA ARG A 28 18.36 34.34 20.53
C ARG A 28 17.05 33.64 20.14
N ILE A 29 16.83 33.44 18.86
CA ILE A 29 15.66 32.72 18.36
C ILE A 29 15.78 31.24 18.75
N VAL A 30 16.93 30.62 18.60
CA VAL A 30 17.16 29.22 19.02
C VAL A 30 16.99 29.06 20.52
N PHE A 31 17.49 30.01 21.35
CA PHE A 31 17.31 29.95 22.80
C PHE A 31 15.85 30.12 23.22
N LEU A 32 15.09 31.02 22.57
CA LEU A 32 13.64 31.18 22.80
C LEU A 32 12.87 29.94 22.37
N TRP A 33 13.27 29.27 21.30
CA TRP A 33 12.67 28.01 20.85
C TRP A 33 12.92 26.86 21.85
N VAL A 34 14.13 26.77 22.41
CA VAL A 34 14.47 25.77 23.43
C VAL A 34 13.68 26.00 24.72
N VAL A 35 13.50 27.25 25.16
CA VAL A 35 12.71 27.58 26.35
C VAL A 35 11.21 27.35 26.09
N PHE A 36 10.71 27.62 24.89
CA PHE A 36 9.31 27.38 24.51
C PHE A 36 8.97 25.87 24.42
N LEU A 37 9.95 25.03 24.10
CA LEU A 37 9.80 23.57 24.10
C LEU A 37 9.59 22.98 25.50
N TRP A 38 9.93 23.71 26.58
CA TRP A 38 9.82 23.19 27.94
C TRP A 38 8.51 23.54 28.65
N THR A 39 7.67 24.40 28.11
CA THR A 39 6.48 24.90 28.80
C THR A 39 5.14 24.38 28.27
N SER A 40 5.10 23.61 27.23
CA SER A 40 3.84 23.15 26.64
C SER A 40 3.56 21.67 26.89
N SER A 41 3.29 21.32 28.16
CA SER A 41 2.66 20.03 28.50
C SER A 41 1.14 20.12 28.33
N PHE A 42 0.64 20.54 27.19
CA PHE A 42 -0.75 20.26 26.84
C PHE A 42 -0.83 18.78 26.39
N VAL A 43 -1.32 17.96 27.30
CA VAL A 43 -1.61 16.54 27.02
C VAL A 43 -2.82 16.50 26.09
N HIS A 44 -2.59 16.63 24.80
CA HIS A 44 -3.54 16.14 23.81
C HIS A 44 -3.24 14.64 23.65
N ALA A 45 -4.18 13.82 24.09
CA ALA A 45 -4.09 12.37 23.89
C ALA A 45 -4.51 12.08 22.44
N GLY A 46 -3.68 11.38 21.69
CA GLY A 46 -4.11 10.75 20.46
C GLY A 46 -5.33 9.87 20.72
N VAL A 47 -6.18 9.68 19.75
CA VAL A 47 -7.43 8.91 19.89
C VAL A 47 -7.33 7.64 19.04
N LEU A 48 -7.63 6.49 19.66
CA LEU A 48 -7.81 5.24 18.92
C LEU A 48 -8.99 5.36 17.96
N PRO A 49 -8.92 4.70 16.79
CA PRO A 49 -10.04 4.63 15.87
C PRO A 49 -11.31 4.12 16.55
N GLU A 50 -12.46 4.59 16.10
CA GLU A 50 -13.76 4.25 16.71
C GLU A 50 -14.11 2.78 16.50
N ASP A 51 -14.86 2.22 17.48
CA ASP A 51 -15.49 0.92 17.35
C ASP A 51 -16.52 0.97 16.23
N ARG A 52 -16.43 0.06 15.28
CA ARG A 52 -17.37 -0.02 14.17
C ARG A 52 -17.48 -1.43 13.60
N ALA A 53 -18.62 -1.70 12.98
CA ALA A 53 -18.83 -2.85 12.13
C ALA A 53 -19.43 -2.35 10.82
N ASP A 54 -18.77 -2.65 9.72
CA ASP A 54 -19.16 -2.21 8.40
C ASP A 54 -19.46 -3.44 7.54
N ILE A 55 -20.52 -3.39 6.78
CA ILE A 55 -20.82 -4.32 5.70
C ILE A 55 -20.90 -3.48 4.43
N LEU A 56 -20.09 -3.81 3.45
CA LEU A 56 -20.12 -3.18 2.14
C LEU A 56 -20.43 -4.25 1.09
N ILE A 57 -21.37 -3.94 0.22
CA ILE A 57 -21.65 -4.74 -0.97
C ILE A 57 -21.38 -3.85 -2.16
N HIS A 58 -20.35 -4.19 -2.92
CA HIS A 58 -20.03 -3.53 -4.18
C HIS A 58 -20.49 -4.42 -5.32
N SER A 59 -21.26 -3.85 -6.25
CA SER A 59 -21.73 -4.55 -7.44
C SER A 59 -21.53 -3.66 -8.66
N TYR A 60 -20.96 -4.21 -9.71
CA TYR A 60 -20.77 -3.53 -10.99
C TYR A 60 -21.12 -4.49 -12.13
N ASN A 61 -21.95 -4.01 -13.04
CA ASN A 61 -22.29 -4.70 -14.28
C ASN A 61 -22.11 -3.73 -15.45
N GLY A 62 -21.19 -4.01 -16.35
CA GLY A 62 -20.93 -3.16 -17.51
C GLY A 62 -19.68 -3.57 -18.30
N GLY A 63 -19.66 -3.21 -19.58
CA GLY A 63 -18.50 -3.47 -20.44
C GLY A 63 -18.16 -4.95 -20.63
N GLY A 64 -19.10 -5.87 -20.38
CA GLY A 64 -18.88 -7.32 -20.42
C GLY A 64 -18.22 -7.87 -19.16
N MET A 65 -18.23 -7.13 -18.07
CA MET A 65 -17.75 -7.56 -16.76
C MET A 65 -18.88 -7.48 -15.73
N ASP A 66 -18.97 -8.50 -14.90
CA ASP A 66 -19.78 -8.53 -13.69
C ASP A 66 -18.84 -8.68 -12.49
N ILE A 67 -18.97 -7.78 -11.53
CA ILE A 67 -18.19 -7.79 -10.29
C ILE A 67 -19.15 -7.80 -9.11
N GLU A 68 -18.96 -8.72 -8.18
CA GLU A 68 -19.63 -8.72 -6.89
C GLU A 68 -18.57 -8.83 -5.79
N ALA A 69 -18.59 -7.87 -4.87
CA ALA A 69 -17.56 -7.76 -3.84
C ALA A 69 -18.18 -7.43 -2.47
N PRO A 70 -18.70 -8.43 -1.75
CA PRO A 70 -19.07 -8.26 -0.36
C PRO A 70 -17.85 -8.15 0.53
N SER A 71 -17.91 -7.22 1.49
CA SER A 71 -16.89 -7.10 2.53
C SER A 71 -17.51 -6.91 3.91
N PHE A 72 -16.80 -7.39 4.90
CA PHE A 72 -17.17 -7.28 6.30
C PHE A 72 -15.96 -6.84 7.13
N LEU A 73 -16.09 -5.71 7.82
CA LEU A 73 -15.06 -5.16 8.69
C LEU A 73 -15.60 -4.97 10.10
N VAL A 74 -14.84 -5.47 11.09
CA VAL A 74 -15.10 -5.19 12.50
C VAL A 74 -13.86 -4.58 13.13
N ARG A 75 -14.05 -3.45 13.78
CA ARG A 75 -13.04 -2.80 14.60
C ARG A 75 -13.53 -2.68 16.03
N LYS A 76 -12.71 -3.08 16.98
CA LYS A 76 -13.03 -3.05 18.40
C LYS A 76 -11.86 -2.57 19.24
N LYS A 77 -12.10 -1.59 20.10
CA LYS A 77 -11.18 -1.23 21.19
C LYS A 77 -11.21 -2.34 22.25
N VAL A 78 -10.12 -3.08 22.36
CA VAL A 78 -9.98 -4.14 23.39
C VAL A 78 -9.40 -3.60 24.68
N HIS A 79 -8.77 -2.43 24.62
CA HIS A 79 -8.23 -1.72 25.77
C HIS A 79 -8.14 -0.21 25.47
N LYS A 80 -7.94 0.64 26.48
CA LYS A 80 -7.76 2.10 26.31
C LYS A 80 -6.64 2.50 25.35
N LYS A 81 -5.69 1.59 25.11
CA LYS A 81 -4.52 1.81 24.24
C LYS A 81 -4.48 0.88 23.02
N PHE A 82 -5.39 -0.06 22.90
CA PHE A 82 -5.37 -1.07 21.84
C PHE A 82 -6.72 -1.15 21.13
N SER A 83 -6.66 -1.15 19.82
CA SER A 83 -7.80 -1.45 18.94
C SER A 83 -7.40 -2.57 17.98
N MET A 84 -8.30 -3.52 17.77
CA MET A 84 -8.14 -4.58 16.77
C MET A 84 -9.10 -4.35 15.63
N VAL A 85 -8.68 -4.72 14.44
CA VAL A 85 -9.52 -4.74 13.25
C VAL A 85 -9.38 -6.09 12.55
N VAL A 86 -10.51 -6.62 12.11
CA VAL A 86 -10.58 -7.80 11.25
C VAL A 86 -11.38 -7.39 10.02
N ASN A 87 -10.89 -7.76 8.86
CA ASN A 87 -11.58 -7.54 7.59
C ASN A 87 -11.60 -8.83 6.79
N HIS A 88 -12.74 -9.12 6.21
CA HIS A 88 -12.97 -10.20 5.27
C HIS A 88 -13.60 -9.62 4.01
N TYR A 89 -12.98 -9.87 2.87
CA TYR A 89 -13.37 -9.32 1.60
C TYR A 89 -13.40 -10.44 0.56
N ILE A 90 -14.47 -10.54 -0.19
CA ILE A 90 -14.58 -11.44 -1.33
C ILE A 90 -14.80 -10.56 -2.55
N ASP A 91 -14.08 -10.85 -3.62
CA ASP A 91 -14.19 -10.17 -4.90
C ASP A 91 -14.36 -11.23 -5.98
N THR A 92 -15.51 -11.25 -6.59
CA THR A 92 -15.82 -12.17 -7.69
C THR A 92 -15.89 -11.37 -8.97
N LEU A 93 -14.98 -11.65 -9.88
CA LEU A 93 -14.90 -11.04 -11.20
C LEU A 93 -15.26 -12.07 -12.27
N SER A 94 -16.34 -11.86 -12.99
CA SER A 94 -16.61 -12.59 -14.21
C SER A 94 -16.46 -11.67 -15.42
N SER A 95 -15.72 -12.09 -16.43
CA SER A 95 -15.49 -11.31 -17.63
C SER A 95 -15.88 -12.08 -18.89
N ALA A 96 -16.67 -11.40 -19.71
CA ALA A 96 -17.15 -11.88 -21.00
C ALA A 96 -17.08 -10.76 -22.05
N SER A 97 -15.97 -9.99 -22.08
CA SER A 97 -15.81 -8.96 -23.12
C SER A 97 -15.88 -9.54 -24.52
N ILE A 98 -16.32 -8.74 -25.50
CA ILE A 98 -16.45 -9.16 -26.89
C ILE A 98 -15.12 -9.73 -27.43
N ASP A 99 -13.99 -9.15 -27.04
CA ASP A 99 -12.67 -9.64 -27.42
C ASP A 99 -12.32 -10.98 -26.78
N VAL A 100 -12.75 -11.21 -25.54
CA VAL A 100 -12.58 -12.47 -24.82
C VAL A 100 -13.49 -13.53 -25.45
N LEU A 101 -14.77 -13.24 -25.65
CA LEU A 101 -15.73 -14.17 -26.28
C LEU A 101 -15.34 -14.56 -27.70
N ALA A 102 -14.66 -13.68 -28.43
CA ALA A 102 -14.19 -13.96 -29.79
C ALA A 102 -12.94 -14.84 -29.84
N ARG A 103 -12.17 -14.96 -28.76
CA ARG A 103 -10.84 -15.62 -28.72
C ARG A 103 -10.64 -16.59 -27.58
N ALA A 104 -11.43 -16.51 -26.54
CA ALA A 104 -11.33 -17.33 -25.34
C ALA A 104 -12.71 -17.61 -24.73
N SER A 105 -12.75 -18.49 -23.76
CA SER A 105 -13.93 -18.72 -22.93
C SER A 105 -14.12 -17.59 -21.91
N GLN A 106 -15.37 -17.37 -21.50
CA GLN A 106 -15.64 -16.58 -20.32
C GLN A 106 -14.88 -17.14 -19.14
N TYR A 107 -14.23 -16.29 -18.35
CA TYR A 107 -13.55 -16.69 -17.13
C TYR A 107 -14.20 -16.04 -15.91
N SER A 108 -14.08 -16.71 -14.79
CA SER A 108 -14.49 -16.20 -13.50
C SER A 108 -13.30 -16.35 -12.54
N GLU A 109 -12.99 -15.27 -11.86
CA GLU A 109 -11.99 -15.23 -10.81
C GLU A 109 -12.63 -14.85 -9.49
N GLU A 110 -12.23 -15.53 -8.44
CA GLU A 110 -12.62 -15.22 -7.07
C GLU A 110 -11.37 -14.94 -6.25
N ARG A 111 -11.36 -13.79 -5.59
CA ARG A 111 -10.35 -13.41 -4.62
C ARG A 111 -10.94 -13.34 -3.23
N ILE A 112 -10.33 -14.05 -2.31
CA ILE A 112 -10.70 -14.01 -0.89
C ILE A 112 -9.55 -13.37 -0.12
N GLU A 113 -9.81 -12.22 0.48
CA GLU A 113 -8.85 -11.52 1.31
C GLU A 113 -9.29 -11.51 2.77
N ASN A 114 -8.36 -11.88 3.65
CA ASN A 114 -8.52 -11.81 5.09
C ASN A 114 -7.41 -10.95 5.68
N SER A 115 -7.78 -9.97 6.50
CA SER A 115 -6.78 -9.17 7.20
C SER A 115 -7.10 -9.01 8.67
N VAL A 116 -6.04 -8.94 9.46
CA VAL A 116 -6.10 -8.62 10.88
C VAL A 116 -5.11 -7.51 11.18
N GLY A 117 -5.53 -6.53 11.96
CA GLY A 117 -4.70 -5.41 12.35
C GLY A 117 -4.81 -5.11 13.84
N LEU A 118 -3.78 -4.51 14.38
CA LEU A 118 -3.66 -4.02 15.73
C LEU A 118 -3.15 -2.58 15.71
N ASP A 119 -3.88 -1.69 16.36
CA ASP A 119 -3.46 -0.32 16.61
C ASP A 119 -3.09 -0.19 18.10
N PHE A 120 -1.93 0.37 18.36
CA PHE A 120 -1.46 0.69 19.70
C PHE A 120 -1.19 2.17 19.84
N LEU A 121 -1.89 2.80 20.78
CA LEU A 121 -1.78 4.20 21.10
C LEU A 121 -0.91 4.43 22.34
N HIS A 122 0.17 5.17 22.20
CA HIS A 122 1.00 5.63 23.27
C HIS A 122 1.19 7.14 23.22
N ARG A 123 0.47 7.86 24.09
CA ARG A 123 0.45 9.34 24.09
C ARG A 123 0.00 9.89 22.74
N LYS A 124 0.92 10.49 21.96
CA LYS A 124 0.71 11.06 20.64
C LYS A 124 1.26 10.18 19.50
N SER A 125 1.72 8.99 19.86
CA SER A 125 2.23 8.02 18.89
C SER A 125 1.18 6.94 18.66
N MET A 126 0.86 6.68 17.40
CA MET A 126 0.06 5.54 16.95
C MET A 126 0.98 4.55 16.26
N ILE A 127 0.99 3.32 16.73
CA ILE A 127 1.67 2.21 16.09
C ILE A 127 0.60 1.29 15.52
N ASN A 128 0.69 0.97 14.26
CA ASN A 128 -0.17 0.02 13.60
C ASN A 128 0.64 -1.15 13.05
N MET A 129 0.09 -2.33 13.13
CA MET A 129 0.64 -3.54 12.53
C MET A 129 -0.49 -4.42 12.06
N GLY A 130 -0.23 -5.19 11.01
CA GLY A 130 -1.24 -6.10 10.52
C GLY A 130 -0.67 -7.12 9.56
N PHE A 131 -1.53 -8.09 9.30
CA PHE A 131 -1.27 -9.19 8.39
C PHE A 131 -2.46 -9.35 7.46
N THR A 132 -2.18 -9.55 6.19
CA THR A 132 -3.18 -9.79 5.15
C THR A 132 -2.82 -11.04 4.37
N LYS A 133 -3.81 -11.87 4.11
CA LYS A 133 -3.71 -13.02 3.20
C LYS A 133 -4.80 -12.88 2.15
N SER A 134 -4.41 -12.97 0.88
CA SER A 134 -5.29 -12.96 -0.28
C SER A 134 -5.03 -14.21 -1.10
N ASP A 135 -6.06 -14.91 -1.45
CA ASP A 135 -6.00 -16.10 -2.27
C ASP A 135 -6.90 -15.92 -3.50
N GLU A 136 -6.35 -16.20 -4.67
CA GLU A 136 -6.99 -16.27 -5.98
C GLU A 136 -6.75 -17.64 -6.61
N ASN A 137 -7.31 -17.91 -7.77
CA ASN A 137 -7.18 -19.23 -8.41
C ASN A 137 -5.73 -19.59 -8.73
N ASP A 138 -4.91 -18.62 -9.11
CA ASP A 138 -3.53 -18.78 -9.55
C ASP A 138 -2.56 -17.81 -8.86
N PHE A 139 -3.03 -17.11 -7.82
CA PHE A 139 -2.22 -16.15 -7.07
C PHE A 139 -2.54 -16.21 -5.58
N SER A 140 -1.52 -16.33 -4.74
CA SER A 140 -1.67 -16.23 -3.28
C SER A 140 -0.69 -15.22 -2.73
N ALA A 141 -1.21 -14.23 -2.04
CA ALA A 141 -0.43 -13.16 -1.44
C ALA A 141 -0.50 -13.20 0.08
N LYS A 142 0.64 -13.00 0.72
CA LYS A 142 0.74 -12.85 2.17
C LYS A 142 1.57 -11.61 2.46
N SER A 143 1.02 -10.67 3.19
CA SER A 143 1.73 -9.46 3.55
C SER A 143 1.62 -9.13 5.03
N ALA A 144 2.69 -8.55 5.55
CA ALA A 144 2.69 -7.94 6.88
C ALA A 144 3.06 -6.47 6.75
N HIS A 145 2.43 -5.63 7.55
CA HIS A 145 2.76 -4.22 7.59
C HIS A 145 3.00 -3.74 9.02
N PHE A 146 3.83 -2.72 9.12
CA PHE A 146 4.12 -1.99 10.35
C PHE A 146 4.15 -0.50 10.02
N GLY A 147 3.51 0.31 10.88
CA GLY A 147 3.52 1.75 10.72
C GLY A 147 3.61 2.45 12.07
N VAL A 148 4.17 3.63 12.05
CA VAL A 148 4.24 4.54 13.19
C VAL A 148 3.84 5.92 12.71
N SER A 149 2.93 6.58 13.43
CA SER A 149 2.67 8.00 13.25
C SER A 149 2.81 8.73 14.57
N GLN A 150 3.31 9.95 14.52
CA GLN A 150 3.58 10.77 15.68
C GLN A 150 3.14 12.21 15.43
N ASP A 151 2.39 12.75 16.37
CA ASP A 151 2.00 14.17 16.39
C ASP A 151 3.00 15.00 17.18
N PHE A 152 3.38 16.15 16.61
CA PHE A 152 4.32 17.11 17.15
C PHE A 152 3.71 18.51 17.20
N PHE A 153 4.34 19.41 17.97
CA PHE A 153 4.04 20.84 18.00
C PHE A 153 2.56 21.17 18.24
N GLY A 154 1.94 20.50 19.23
CA GLY A 154 0.53 20.74 19.53
C GLY A 154 -0.42 20.23 18.43
N ASP A 155 -0.06 19.10 17.81
CA ASP A 155 -0.79 18.44 16.73
C ASP A 155 -0.83 19.22 15.40
N LEU A 156 0.07 20.23 15.29
CA LEU A 156 0.23 20.96 14.03
C LEU A 156 1.03 20.21 12.97
N THR A 157 1.85 19.23 13.40
CA THR A 157 2.66 18.39 12.53
C THR A 157 2.37 16.93 12.83
N ASN A 158 2.07 16.14 11.82
CA ASN A 158 2.04 14.70 11.89
C ASN A 158 3.15 14.13 10.99
N MET A 159 3.93 13.20 11.52
CA MET A 159 4.91 12.43 10.76
C MET A 159 4.55 10.96 10.83
N SER A 160 4.62 10.28 9.70
CA SER A 160 4.37 8.85 9.61
C SER A 160 5.45 8.11 8.84
N LEU A 161 5.76 6.92 9.33
CA LEU A 161 6.62 5.93 8.68
C LEU A 161 5.83 4.64 8.53
N GLY A 162 5.95 4.00 7.38
CA GLY A 162 5.33 2.71 7.11
C GLY A 162 6.28 1.79 6.37
N TYR A 163 6.18 0.53 6.68
CA TYR A 163 6.85 -0.55 5.99
C TYR A 163 5.88 -1.71 5.81
N SER A 164 5.83 -2.29 4.62
CA SER A 164 5.18 -3.56 4.42
C SER A 164 6.05 -4.50 3.59
N ARG A 165 5.88 -5.79 3.84
CA ARG A 165 6.52 -6.85 3.08
C ARG A 165 5.48 -7.90 2.70
N GLY A 166 5.41 -8.19 1.40
CA GLY A 166 4.63 -9.26 0.82
C GLY A 166 5.53 -10.38 0.32
N ASN A 167 5.04 -11.60 0.47
CA ASN A 167 5.57 -12.79 -0.18
C ASN A 167 4.40 -13.43 -0.92
N ASP A 168 4.46 -13.38 -2.23
CA ASP A 168 3.39 -13.81 -3.10
C ASP A 168 3.84 -15.05 -3.88
N THR A 169 2.90 -15.96 -4.11
CA THR A 169 3.08 -17.13 -4.97
C THR A 169 2.25 -16.90 -6.22
N VAL A 170 2.89 -17.03 -7.37
CA VAL A 170 2.27 -16.90 -8.70
C VAL A 170 2.16 -18.28 -9.29
N GLY A 171 0.94 -18.73 -9.53
CA GLY A 171 0.63 -19.96 -10.24
C GLY A 171 0.19 -19.69 -11.68
N LYS A 172 -0.29 -20.75 -12.33
CA LYS A 172 -0.86 -20.69 -13.68
C LYS A 172 -2.02 -21.67 -13.78
N THR A 173 -3.18 -21.17 -14.10
CA THR A 173 -4.37 -22.02 -14.31
C THR A 173 -4.11 -23.02 -15.44
N GLY A 174 -4.30 -24.29 -15.16
CA GLY A 174 -4.05 -25.38 -16.11
C GLY A 174 -2.62 -25.93 -16.13
N ASP A 175 -1.71 -25.37 -15.33
CA ASP A 175 -0.33 -25.84 -15.18
C ASP A 175 0.06 -25.86 -13.69
N PRO A 176 -0.24 -26.93 -12.97
CA PRO A 176 0.01 -27.01 -11.53
C PRO A 176 1.50 -27.16 -11.16
N GLU A 177 2.38 -27.37 -12.13
CA GLU A 177 3.83 -27.41 -11.90
C GLU A 177 4.45 -25.99 -11.95
N PHE A 178 3.72 -25.02 -12.50
CA PHE A 178 4.17 -23.65 -12.52
C PHE A 178 3.91 -22.98 -11.18
N GLU A 179 4.96 -22.73 -10.41
CA GLU A 179 4.92 -22.00 -9.14
C GLU A 179 6.15 -21.11 -9.02
N GLU A 180 5.93 -19.81 -9.01
CA GLU A 180 6.95 -18.79 -8.89
C GLU A 180 6.68 -17.89 -7.70
N THR A 181 7.70 -17.19 -7.22
CA THR A 181 7.57 -16.34 -6.04
C THR A 181 7.92 -14.88 -6.33
N VAL A 182 7.19 -13.97 -5.66
CA VAL A 182 7.45 -12.53 -5.68
C VAL A 182 7.57 -12.02 -4.25
N VAL A 183 8.63 -11.27 -3.99
CA VAL A 183 8.81 -10.51 -2.75
C VAL A 183 8.60 -9.05 -3.05
N ARG A 184 7.62 -8.45 -2.37
CA ARG A 184 7.31 -7.01 -2.48
C ARG A 184 7.70 -6.31 -1.20
N GLN A 185 8.32 -5.16 -1.31
CA GLN A 185 8.61 -4.31 -0.16
C GLN A 185 8.15 -2.89 -0.47
N HIS A 186 7.49 -2.29 0.51
CA HIS A 186 6.93 -0.97 0.36
C HIS A 186 7.32 -0.12 1.56
N TYR A 187 7.99 0.98 1.29
CA TYR A 187 8.43 1.97 2.27
C TYR A 187 7.65 3.25 2.05
N ARG A 188 7.13 3.81 3.12
CA ARG A 188 6.34 5.04 3.09
C ARG A 188 6.82 6.00 4.16
N PHE A 189 6.98 7.26 3.79
CA PHE A 189 7.21 8.37 4.69
C PHE A 189 6.26 9.50 4.35
N ALA A 190 5.60 10.09 5.34
CA ALA A 190 4.77 11.26 5.12
C ALA A 190 4.90 12.27 6.25
N VAL A 191 4.77 13.53 5.89
CA VAL A 191 4.70 14.67 6.82
C VAL A 191 3.53 15.54 6.43
N SER A 192 2.66 15.80 7.41
CA SER A 192 1.53 16.70 7.30
C SER A 192 1.76 17.87 8.25
N GLN A 193 1.69 19.12 7.77
CA GLN A 193 1.96 20.30 8.56
C GLN A 193 0.85 21.33 8.36
N ILE A 194 0.21 21.74 9.44
CA ILE A 194 -0.68 22.89 9.45
C ILE A 194 0.18 24.16 9.54
N LEU A 195 0.23 24.93 8.46
CA LEU A 195 1.02 26.17 8.38
C LEU A 195 0.23 27.37 8.88
N THR A 196 -1.04 27.43 8.54
CA THR A 196 -1.98 28.45 9.02
C THR A 196 -3.38 27.84 9.14
N LYS A 197 -4.33 28.58 9.70
CA LYS A 197 -5.75 28.15 9.77
C LYS A 197 -6.38 27.82 8.40
N ASN A 198 -5.78 28.30 7.31
CA ASN A 198 -6.28 28.11 5.94
C ASN A 198 -5.26 27.39 5.03
N MET A 199 -4.14 26.91 5.57
CA MET A 199 -3.09 26.30 4.76
C MET A 199 -2.52 25.07 5.45
N LEU A 200 -2.60 23.95 4.74
CA LEU A 200 -2.04 22.65 5.09
C LEU A 200 -1.01 22.26 4.04
N MET A 201 0.14 21.79 4.48
CA MET A 201 1.17 21.19 3.65
C MET A 201 1.22 19.69 3.89
N ASN A 202 1.24 18.90 2.83
CA ASN A 202 1.50 17.47 2.88
C ASN A 202 2.72 17.15 2.00
N PHE A 203 3.63 16.37 2.55
CA PHE A 203 4.73 15.77 1.84
C PHE A 203 4.65 14.26 2.01
N GLY A 204 4.76 13.52 0.91
CA GLY A 204 4.79 12.06 0.91
C GLY A 204 5.92 11.55 0.05
N TRP A 205 6.59 10.51 0.52
CA TRP A 205 7.58 9.74 -0.23
C TRP A 205 7.28 8.26 -0.09
N GLU A 206 7.34 7.57 -1.20
CA GLU A 206 7.01 6.15 -1.29
C GLU A 206 8.01 5.45 -2.19
N THR A 207 8.42 4.26 -1.78
CA THR A 207 9.28 3.39 -2.58
C THR A 207 8.72 1.98 -2.53
N ILE A 208 8.53 1.41 -3.71
CA ILE A 208 8.11 0.03 -3.90
C ILE A 208 9.24 -0.71 -4.60
N THR A 209 9.60 -1.87 -4.07
CA THR A 209 10.58 -2.76 -4.69
C THR A 209 9.97 -4.14 -4.81
N ASP A 210 10.01 -4.68 -6.02
CA ASP A 210 9.54 -6.03 -6.33
C ASP A 210 10.73 -6.87 -6.79
N GLN A 211 10.81 -8.12 -6.31
CA GLN A 211 11.86 -9.06 -6.62
C GLN A 211 11.28 -10.45 -6.81
N GLY A 212 11.73 -11.15 -7.84
CA GLY A 212 11.28 -12.49 -8.18
C GLY A 212 10.65 -12.53 -9.54
N PHE A 213 9.58 -13.27 -9.71
CA PHE A 213 8.85 -13.41 -10.96
C PHE A 213 7.95 -12.18 -11.19
N LEU A 214 8.34 -11.29 -12.08
CA LEU A 214 7.61 -10.06 -12.40
C LEU A 214 6.88 -10.14 -13.76
N GLY A 215 6.93 -11.29 -14.40
CA GLY A 215 6.29 -11.53 -15.68
C GLY A 215 4.81 -11.90 -15.55
N ASN A 216 4.18 -12.11 -16.70
CA ASN A 216 2.83 -12.64 -16.78
C ASN A 216 2.88 -14.10 -17.23
N PRO A 217 2.42 -15.09 -16.43
CA PRO A 217 2.53 -16.52 -16.72
C PRO A 217 1.75 -16.94 -17.98
N TYR A 218 0.81 -16.09 -18.45
CA TYR A 218 -0.04 -16.37 -19.62
C TYR A 218 0.48 -15.72 -20.89
N ARG A 219 1.58 -14.94 -20.83
CA ARG A 219 2.17 -14.31 -22.02
C ARG A 219 3.41 -15.08 -22.45
N ALA A 220 3.41 -15.54 -23.68
CA ALA A 220 4.55 -16.14 -24.35
C ALA A 220 4.97 -15.30 -25.56
N ALA A 221 6.27 -15.23 -25.80
CA ALA A 221 6.81 -14.67 -27.02
C ALA A 221 7.02 -15.78 -28.07
N ARG A 222 6.73 -15.47 -29.33
CA ARG A 222 6.99 -16.38 -30.44
C ARG A 222 8.33 -16.04 -31.06
N PHE A 223 9.22 -17.01 -31.12
CA PHE A 223 10.49 -16.89 -31.83
C PHE A 223 10.48 -17.75 -33.09
N ILE A 224 11.13 -17.26 -34.15
CA ILE A 224 11.38 -18.06 -35.32
C ILE A 224 12.63 -18.90 -35.04
N ASP A 225 12.47 -20.21 -34.94
CA ASP A 225 13.60 -21.12 -34.89
C ASP A 225 14.15 -21.28 -36.30
N ASN A 226 15.37 -20.77 -36.53
CA ASN A 226 16.07 -20.84 -37.81
C ASN A 226 16.60 -22.26 -38.11
N THR A 227 16.55 -23.19 -37.17
CA THR A 227 17.03 -24.57 -37.34
C THR A 227 15.99 -25.52 -37.92
N ALA A 228 14.73 -25.22 -37.73
CA ALA A 228 13.62 -25.97 -38.31
C ALA A 228 12.82 -25.06 -39.24
N ALA A 229 12.86 -25.35 -40.56
CA ALA A 229 12.16 -24.56 -41.55
C ALA A 229 10.68 -24.32 -41.19
N ARG A 230 10.36 -23.08 -40.78
CA ARG A 230 9.02 -22.57 -40.48
C ARG A 230 8.33 -23.12 -39.20
N GLN A 231 9.07 -23.59 -38.23
CA GLN A 231 8.47 -23.99 -36.94
C GLN A 231 8.55 -22.81 -35.95
N PHE A 232 7.40 -22.35 -35.46
CA PHE A 232 7.34 -21.38 -34.38
C PHE A 232 7.45 -22.16 -33.05
N THR A 233 8.51 -21.96 -32.30
CA THR A 233 8.60 -22.42 -30.92
C THR A 233 8.05 -21.34 -30.00
N TYR A 234 7.23 -21.74 -29.04
CA TYR A 234 6.83 -20.89 -27.95
C TYR A 234 7.92 -21.03 -26.89
N SER A 235 8.56 -19.96 -26.55
CA SER A 235 9.39 -19.92 -25.36
C SER A 235 8.51 -19.47 -24.20
N ASP A 236 8.46 -20.28 -23.16
CA ASP A 236 7.90 -19.89 -21.88
C ASP A 236 8.87 -19.01 -21.08
N GLU A 237 9.99 -18.60 -21.68
CA GLU A 237 10.85 -17.59 -21.09
C GLU A 237 10.10 -16.27 -21.07
N VAL A 238 9.58 -15.99 -19.91
CA VAL A 238 8.94 -14.71 -19.60
C VAL A 238 10.01 -13.63 -19.60
N TYR A 239 9.78 -12.56 -20.33
CA TYR A 239 10.65 -11.40 -20.29
C TYR A 239 10.86 -10.95 -18.84
N PRO A 240 12.13 -10.73 -18.42
CA PRO A 240 12.44 -10.19 -17.11
C PRO A 240 11.96 -8.75 -16.94
#